data_45bef57c16edd17d7beaf5d62c6bee56
#
_entry.id   45bef57c16edd17d7beaf5d62c6bee56
#
_cell.length_a   1.000
_cell.length_b   1.000
_cell.length_c   1.000
_cell.angle_alpha   90.00
_cell.angle_beta   90.00
_cell.angle_gamma   90.00
#
_symmetry.space_group_name_H-M   'P 1'
#
loop_
_entity.id
_entity.type
_entity.pdbx_description
1 polymer ?
#
loop_
_entity_poly.entity_id
_entity_poly.type
_entity_poly.pdbx_seq_one_letter_code
_entity_poly.pdbx_strand_id
1 'polypeptide(L)'
;QYTDFDDMISLMTMHSSNNVDYQLIVLSFSPYLRTFLHRYDLYESHYWSVFDEIQGVGHQTPQAIDYRDLSWPEGTEFIFTPFQIQAITGDNMFSKIHFSQEGYLMWVEDYKYSTIQRRFVFDDRGFISAVRIYTPNGDNNKKHYFSKDGEEIFVEDLNVNTVTINKNFQSKFKKVTYSSMAELIEEKFQSYVERELNEDDSVIVASDERHNSMMARTIDASSLCFSIFTERNKVVTQDLYDSISRAYYCLVDTQANQNMIEHYAGLNMNNFNLLRVTPFDAKSLPNQSSQLYDTYIGLWIDGLDEIEIREIVNSLFQYIQHKDGYKLKILTKSRDNLTENLIDEVAHLNDLYHQEKKKISDVIEDVIQNKKETIIDIETVPFEEDLVSVISKLRVVVDLSLEPKLFLQICCIGAGIPQINKKRTDYVKHMHHGYIIAVSYTHLRAHETS
;
A
#
# COMPACT_ATOMS: atom_id res chain seq x y z
N GLN A 1 0.65 -5.30 6.35
CA GLN A 1 0.41 -5.21 4.90
C GLN A 1 0.39 -3.72 4.57
N TYR A 2 1.41 -3.25 3.85
CA TYR A 2 1.49 -1.84 3.46
C TYR A 2 0.43 -1.58 2.38
N THR A 3 -0.29 -0.48 2.53
CA THR A 3 -1.23 -0.02 1.51
C THR A 3 -0.46 0.39 0.25
N ASP A 4 -1.07 0.20 -0.90
CA ASP A 4 -0.59 0.83 -2.13
C ASP A 4 -0.62 2.36 -1.99
N PHE A 5 0.10 3.07 -2.85
CA PHE A 5 0.01 4.52 -2.91
C PHE A 5 -1.46 4.91 -3.08
N ASP A 6 -1.95 5.78 -2.18
CA ASP A 6 -3.38 6.06 -2.05
C ASP A 6 -3.67 7.55 -2.27
N ASP A 7 -4.71 7.83 -3.06
CA ASP A 7 -5.14 9.20 -3.38
C ASP A 7 -5.59 9.98 -2.14
N MET A 8 -6.17 9.29 -1.13
CA MET A 8 -6.61 9.95 0.09
C MET A 8 -5.44 10.42 0.95
N ILE A 9 -4.36 9.66 1.00
CA ILE A 9 -3.13 10.08 1.70
C ILE A 9 -2.56 11.33 1.01
N SER A 10 -2.49 11.33 -0.32
CA SER A 10 -2.05 12.51 -1.06
C SER A 10 -2.96 13.72 -0.81
N LEU A 11 -4.28 13.54 -0.77
CA LEU A 11 -5.25 14.58 -0.47
C LEU A 11 -5.05 15.15 0.94
N MET A 12 -4.88 14.29 1.96
CA MET A 12 -4.59 14.70 3.34
C MET A 12 -3.29 15.50 3.43
N THR A 13 -2.23 15.03 2.77
CA THR A 13 -0.95 15.74 2.72
C THR A 13 -1.09 17.12 2.07
N MET A 14 -1.86 17.23 0.98
CA MET A 14 -2.15 18.53 0.35
C MET A 14 -2.94 19.47 1.27
N HIS A 15 -3.95 18.96 1.99
CA HIS A 15 -4.72 19.76 2.96
C HIS A 15 -3.82 20.26 4.09
N SER A 16 -3.02 19.37 4.69
CA SER A 16 -2.07 19.71 5.74
C SER A 16 -1.06 20.78 5.27
N SER A 17 -0.47 20.60 4.10
CA SER A 17 0.52 21.54 3.53
C SER A 17 -0.06 22.93 3.21
N ASN A 18 -1.38 23.01 2.98
CA ASN A 18 -2.06 24.27 2.68
C ASN A 18 -2.86 24.84 3.87
N ASN A 19 -2.70 24.27 5.05
CA ASN A 19 -3.44 24.64 6.29
C ASN A 19 -4.98 24.61 6.07
N VAL A 20 -5.47 23.63 5.35
CA VAL A 20 -6.91 23.37 5.20
C VAL A 20 -7.31 22.38 6.27
N ASP A 21 -8.28 22.77 7.10
CA ASP A 21 -8.79 21.90 8.15
C ASP A 21 -9.48 20.68 7.58
N TYR A 22 -9.17 19.52 8.12
CA TYR A 22 -9.82 18.26 7.79
C TYR A 22 -9.79 17.30 8.98
N GLN A 23 -10.69 16.31 8.92
CA GLN A 23 -10.68 15.18 9.84
C GLN A 23 -10.72 13.89 9.07
N LEU A 24 -9.87 12.94 9.44
CA LEU A 24 -9.87 11.59 8.89
C LEU A 24 -10.89 10.72 9.62
N ILE A 25 -11.79 10.08 8.87
CA ILE A 25 -12.75 9.10 9.40
C ILE A 25 -12.29 7.70 9.02
N VAL A 26 -12.02 6.85 10.01
CA VAL A 26 -11.52 5.48 9.83
C VAL A 26 -12.56 4.46 10.27
N LEU A 27 -13.12 3.73 9.29
CA LEU A 27 -14.14 2.71 9.53
C LEU A 27 -13.58 1.31 9.74
N SER A 28 -12.36 1.06 9.25
CA SER A 28 -11.70 -0.23 9.35
C SER A 28 -10.96 -0.40 10.67
N PHE A 29 -10.80 -1.66 11.11
CA PHE A 29 -9.94 -1.99 12.24
C PHE A 29 -8.47 -1.71 11.90
N SER A 30 -7.91 -0.66 12.47
CA SER A 30 -6.59 -0.12 12.13
C SER A 30 -5.73 0.12 13.38
N PRO A 31 -5.22 -0.96 14.02
CA PRO A 31 -4.47 -0.86 15.28
C PRO A 31 -3.10 -0.15 15.12
N TYR A 32 -2.62 0.06 13.89
CA TYR A 32 -1.35 0.73 13.56
C TYR A 32 -1.56 2.09 12.91
N LEU A 33 -2.71 2.72 13.13
CA LEU A 33 -3.09 3.97 12.48
C LEU A 33 -2.12 5.10 12.80
N ARG A 34 -1.68 5.25 14.07
CA ARG A 34 -0.77 6.34 14.49
C ARG A 34 0.61 6.18 13.86
N THR A 35 1.14 4.95 13.88
CA THR A 35 2.41 4.63 13.18
C THR A 35 2.30 4.89 11.69
N PHE A 36 1.16 4.54 11.08
CA PHE A 36 0.90 4.82 9.67
C PHE A 36 0.85 6.32 9.38
N LEU A 37 0.10 7.12 10.15
CA LEU A 37 0.02 8.57 9.99
C LEU A 37 1.38 9.25 10.20
N HIS A 38 2.14 8.80 11.21
CA HIS A 38 3.48 9.32 11.48
C HIS A 38 4.43 9.12 10.28
N ARG A 39 4.34 8.01 9.59
CA ARG A 39 5.16 7.70 8.41
C ARG A 39 4.94 8.68 7.25
N TYR A 40 3.73 9.25 7.13
CA TYR A 40 3.39 10.23 6.11
C TYR A 40 3.41 11.68 6.60
N ASP A 41 4.07 11.95 7.73
CA ASP A 41 4.06 13.29 8.38
C ASP A 41 2.65 13.82 8.69
N LEU A 42 1.70 12.91 8.90
CA LEU A 42 0.29 13.21 9.20
C LEU A 42 -0.06 12.93 10.67
N TYR A 43 0.92 12.90 11.57
CA TYR A 43 0.73 12.57 12.99
C TYR A 43 -0.13 13.60 13.75
N GLU A 44 -0.17 14.84 13.30
CA GLU A 44 -1.01 15.91 13.87
C GLU A 44 -2.44 15.91 13.32
N SER A 45 -2.76 15.04 12.35
CA SER A 45 -4.09 14.98 11.74
C SER A 45 -5.15 14.59 12.76
N HIS A 46 -6.23 15.36 12.80
CA HIS A 46 -7.41 14.96 13.54
C HIS A 46 -8.06 13.75 12.88
N TYR A 47 -8.34 12.72 13.66
CA TYR A 47 -9.05 11.56 13.15
C TYR A 47 -10.09 11.04 14.15
N TRP A 48 -11.11 10.40 13.62
CA TRP A 48 -12.03 9.57 14.36
C TRP A 48 -11.97 8.14 13.81
N SER A 49 -11.86 7.17 14.69
CA SER A 49 -11.89 5.74 14.35
C SER A 49 -13.01 5.06 15.08
N VAL A 50 -13.83 4.33 14.31
CA VAL A 50 -14.96 3.57 14.90
C VAL A 50 -14.48 2.56 15.94
N PHE A 51 -13.32 1.94 15.71
CA PHE A 51 -12.78 0.97 16.65
C PHE A 51 -12.16 1.63 17.88
N ASP A 52 -11.53 2.79 17.72
CA ASP A 52 -11.05 3.57 18.88
C ASP A 52 -12.20 3.98 19.80
N GLU A 53 -13.33 4.45 19.23
CA GLU A 53 -14.53 4.77 20.01
C GLU A 53 -15.09 3.53 20.73
N ILE A 54 -15.21 2.40 20.04
CA ILE A 54 -15.69 1.15 20.62
C ILE A 54 -14.75 0.67 21.74
N GLN A 55 -13.44 0.70 21.54
CA GLN A 55 -12.45 0.24 22.49
C GLN A 55 -12.19 1.23 23.64
N GLY A 56 -12.76 2.43 23.55
CA GLY A 56 -12.62 3.48 24.57
C GLY A 56 -11.21 4.05 24.61
N VAL A 57 -10.58 4.19 23.46
CA VAL A 57 -9.21 4.68 23.33
C VAL A 57 -9.23 6.08 22.75
N GLY A 58 -8.57 7.02 23.42
CA GLY A 58 -8.39 8.39 22.93
C GLY A 58 -7.09 8.57 22.13
N HIS A 59 -6.83 9.82 21.78
CA HIS A 59 -5.54 10.23 21.22
C HIS A 59 -4.43 9.97 22.24
N GLN A 60 -3.60 8.98 21.97
CA GLN A 60 -2.41 8.64 22.76
C GLN A 60 -1.25 8.43 21.80
N THR A 61 -0.06 8.79 22.24
CA THR A 61 1.17 8.53 21.48
C THR A 61 1.43 7.04 21.36
N PRO A 62 2.03 6.58 20.26
CA PRO A 62 2.50 5.21 20.12
C PRO A 62 3.42 4.81 21.26
N GLN A 63 3.25 3.59 21.76
CA GLN A 63 4.02 3.02 22.86
C GLN A 63 4.50 1.63 22.49
N ALA A 64 5.81 1.45 22.42
CA ALA A 64 6.41 0.15 22.17
C ALA A 64 6.20 -0.80 23.35
N ILE A 65 5.86 -2.05 23.06
CA ILE A 65 5.84 -3.15 24.01
C ILE A 65 7.10 -3.98 23.80
N ASP A 66 7.84 -4.27 24.88
CA ASP A 66 8.88 -5.29 24.81
C ASP A 66 8.22 -6.67 24.86
N TYR A 67 8.46 -7.48 23.83
CA TYR A 67 7.91 -8.85 23.76
C TYR A 67 8.32 -9.72 24.95
N ARG A 68 9.45 -9.40 25.63
CA ARG A 68 9.93 -10.11 26.82
C ARG A 68 9.07 -9.86 28.06
N ASP A 69 8.33 -8.74 28.09
CA ASP A 69 7.41 -8.39 29.17
C ASP A 69 6.07 -9.13 29.05
N LEU A 70 5.84 -9.84 27.92
CA LEU A 70 4.66 -10.69 27.78
C LEU A 70 4.76 -11.92 28.70
N SER A 71 3.61 -12.41 29.15
CA SER A 71 3.53 -13.59 30.04
C SER A 71 3.85 -14.89 29.29
N TRP A 72 5.12 -15.19 29.16
CA TRP A 72 5.58 -16.43 28.54
C TRP A 72 5.58 -17.60 29.55
N PRO A 73 5.36 -18.85 29.09
CA PRO A 73 5.59 -20.05 29.93
C PRO A 73 7.03 -20.11 30.47
N GLU A 74 7.18 -20.71 31.63
CA GLU A 74 8.52 -20.94 32.21
C GLU A 74 9.36 -21.81 31.26
N GLY A 75 10.63 -21.45 31.07
CA GLY A 75 11.55 -22.16 30.18
C GLY A 75 11.42 -21.78 28.70
N THR A 76 10.67 -20.71 28.35
CA THR A 76 10.61 -20.21 26.97
C THR A 76 11.99 -19.77 26.47
N GLU A 77 12.38 -20.26 25.29
CA GLU A 77 13.63 -19.89 24.62
C GLU A 77 13.32 -19.00 23.41
N PHE A 78 14.11 -17.93 23.20
CA PHE A 78 13.94 -17.02 22.06
C PHE A 78 15.01 -17.26 20.99
N ILE A 79 14.56 -17.51 19.76
CA ILE A 79 15.41 -17.67 18.57
C ILE A 79 15.24 -16.45 17.68
N PHE A 80 16.36 -15.80 17.38
CA PHE A 80 16.38 -14.60 16.52
C PHE A 80 16.71 -15.00 15.08
N THR A 81 15.87 -14.61 14.16
CA THR A 81 16.10 -14.75 12.72
C THR A 81 16.13 -13.36 12.07
N PRO A 82 16.67 -13.21 10.85
CA PRO A 82 16.65 -11.91 10.17
C PRO A 82 15.24 -11.33 9.91
N PHE A 83 14.20 -12.17 10.00
CA PHE A 83 12.83 -11.78 9.61
C PHE A 83 11.84 -11.72 10.79
N GLN A 84 12.12 -12.44 11.88
CA GLN A 84 11.20 -12.55 13.02
C GLN A 84 11.90 -13.13 14.25
N ILE A 85 11.29 -12.93 15.41
CA ILE A 85 11.67 -13.62 16.64
C ILE A 85 10.73 -14.81 16.83
N GLN A 86 11.26 -15.98 17.18
CA GLN A 86 10.49 -17.15 17.55
C GLN A 86 10.68 -17.45 19.04
N ALA A 87 9.58 -17.67 19.75
CA ALA A 87 9.57 -18.11 21.12
C ALA A 87 9.19 -19.60 21.16
N ILE A 88 10.10 -20.47 21.60
CA ILE A 88 9.85 -21.91 21.79
C ILE A 88 9.29 -22.10 23.19
N THR A 89 8.02 -22.49 23.28
CA THR A 89 7.26 -22.54 24.55
C THR A 89 6.99 -23.96 25.06
N GLY A 90 7.46 -24.99 24.37
CA GLY A 90 7.29 -26.39 24.70
C GLY A 90 7.44 -27.32 23.53
N ASP A 91 7.24 -28.63 23.75
CA ASP A 91 7.27 -29.64 22.70
C ASP A 91 6.22 -29.36 21.62
N ASN A 92 6.68 -29.08 20.37
CA ASN A 92 5.84 -28.76 19.23
C ASN A 92 4.97 -27.47 19.42
N MET A 93 5.31 -26.61 20.37
CA MET A 93 4.66 -25.32 20.60
C MET A 93 5.66 -24.20 20.43
N PHE A 94 5.33 -23.24 19.59
CA PHE A 94 6.14 -22.03 19.39
C PHE A 94 5.28 -20.85 19.00
N SER A 95 5.82 -19.67 19.23
CA SER A 95 5.17 -18.42 18.83
C SER A 95 6.07 -17.63 17.89
N LYS A 96 5.48 -16.97 16.89
CA LYS A 96 6.15 -16.02 16.01
C LYS A 96 5.81 -14.61 16.43
N ILE A 97 6.81 -13.78 16.61
CA ILE A 97 6.68 -12.40 17.08
C ILE A 97 7.05 -11.48 15.92
N HIS A 98 6.11 -10.62 15.54
CA HIS A 98 6.22 -9.72 14.38
C HIS A 98 6.22 -8.27 14.82
N PHE A 99 7.14 -7.50 14.23
CA PHE A 99 7.31 -6.08 14.49
C PHE A 99 7.05 -5.26 13.21
N SER A 100 6.64 -4.01 13.40
CA SER A 100 6.67 -3.01 12.33
C SER A 100 8.13 -2.63 12.00
N GLN A 101 8.33 -1.88 10.92
CA GLN A 101 9.67 -1.37 10.58
C GLN A 101 10.19 -0.38 11.62
N GLU A 102 9.30 0.31 12.31
CA GLU A 102 9.60 1.25 13.39
C GLU A 102 9.87 0.56 14.73
N GLY A 103 9.74 -0.77 14.80
CA GLY A 103 10.00 -1.59 15.98
C GLY A 103 8.83 -1.80 16.92
N TYR A 104 7.61 -1.39 16.55
CA TYR A 104 6.41 -1.68 17.36
C TYR A 104 5.99 -3.14 17.21
N LEU A 105 5.63 -3.77 18.33
CA LEU A 105 5.06 -5.12 18.32
C LEU A 105 3.69 -5.11 17.64
N MET A 106 3.59 -5.82 16.51
CA MET A 106 2.36 -5.86 15.72
C MET A 106 1.46 -7.02 16.11
N TRP A 107 2.00 -8.24 16.08
CA TRP A 107 1.25 -9.42 16.47
C TRP A 107 2.17 -10.54 16.96
N VAL A 108 1.59 -11.42 17.77
CA VAL A 108 2.18 -12.69 18.18
C VAL A 108 1.25 -13.81 17.71
N GLU A 109 1.81 -14.79 17.02
CA GLU A 109 1.10 -15.97 16.53
C GLU A 109 1.53 -17.20 17.28
N ASP A 110 0.61 -17.91 17.92
CA ASP A 110 0.87 -19.16 18.60
C ASP A 110 0.60 -20.34 17.68
N TYR A 111 1.54 -21.25 17.60
CA TYR A 111 1.51 -22.45 16.79
C TYR A 111 1.58 -23.73 17.63
N LYS A 112 0.85 -24.75 17.20
CA LYS A 112 0.98 -26.13 17.67
C LYS A 112 1.12 -27.07 16.48
N TYR A 113 2.18 -27.88 16.42
CA TYR A 113 2.49 -28.76 15.29
C TYR A 113 2.44 -28.02 13.93
N SER A 114 3.00 -26.82 13.84
CA SER A 114 2.98 -25.97 12.65
C SER A 114 1.61 -25.39 12.24
N THR A 115 0.52 -25.68 12.99
CA THR A 115 -0.79 -25.10 12.74
C THR A 115 -1.01 -23.92 13.68
N ILE A 116 -1.40 -22.78 13.11
CA ILE A 116 -1.74 -21.59 13.88
C ILE A 116 -2.96 -21.86 14.77
N GLN A 117 -2.90 -21.47 16.04
CA GLN A 117 -3.97 -21.61 17.01
C GLN A 117 -4.66 -20.27 17.30
N ARG A 118 -3.83 -19.24 17.47
CA ARG A 118 -4.31 -17.89 17.77
C ARG A 118 -3.30 -16.84 17.34
N ARG A 119 -3.79 -15.62 17.09
CA ARG A 119 -2.98 -14.44 16.83
C ARG A 119 -3.43 -13.31 17.73
N PHE A 120 -2.56 -12.82 18.58
CA PHE A 120 -2.74 -11.61 19.34
C PHE A 120 -2.36 -10.42 18.46
N VAL A 121 -3.24 -9.44 18.32
CA VAL A 121 -3.00 -8.21 17.58
C VAL A 121 -2.85 -7.08 18.58
N PHE A 122 -1.72 -6.42 18.57
CA PHE A 122 -1.41 -5.30 19.44
C PHE A 122 -1.77 -3.99 18.75
N ASP A 123 -2.17 -3.01 19.52
CA ASP A 123 -2.31 -1.63 19.08
C ASP A 123 -0.97 -0.91 19.26
N ASP A 124 -0.63 0.03 18.39
CA ASP A 124 0.61 0.80 18.49
C ASP A 124 0.67 1.69 19.75
N ARG A 125 -0.41 1.80 20.51
CA ARG A 125 -0.48 2.42 21.85
C ARG A 125 -0.19 1.47 23.01
N GLY A 126 0.21 0.24 22.75
CA GLY A 126 0.75 -0.65 23.76
C GLY A 126 -0.27 -1.53 24.50
N PHE A 127 -1.34 -1.99 23.85
CA PHE A 127 -2.30 -2.93 24.42
C PHE A 127 -2.74 -4.00 23.40
N ILE A 128 -3.33 -5.10 23.87
CA ILE A 128 -3.90 -6.12 22.99
C ILE A 128 -5.26 -5.61 22.48
N SER A 129 -5.33 -5.29 21.20
CA SER A 129 -6.53 -4.76 20.58
C SER A 129 -7.50 -5.85 20.11
N ALA A 130 -6.97 -6.97 19.62
CA ALA A 130 -7.78 -8.12 19.22
C ALA A 130 -7.04 -9.44 19.37
N VAL A 131 -7.80 -10.54 19.50
CA VAL A 131 -7.27 -11.91 19.43
C VAL A 131 -8.06 -12.69 18.38
N ARG A 132 -7.36 -13.23 17.39
CA ARG A 132 -7.94 -14.15 16.39
C ARG A 132 -7.75 -15.58 16.84
N ILE A 133 -8.82 -16.35 16.81
CA ILE A 133 -8.83 -17.78 17.12
C ILE A 133 -8.99 -18.56 15.82
N TYR A 134 -8.23 -19.61 15.66
CA TYR A 134 -8.22 -20.44 14.45
C TYR A 134 -8.81 -21.82 14.74
N THR A 135 -9.38 -22.46 13.74
CA THR A 135 -9.82 -23.87 13.81
C THR A 135 -8.60 -24.78 13.88
N PRO A 136 -8.76 -26.07 14.25
CA PRO A 136 -7.66 -27.04 14.19
C PRO A 136 -7.02 -27.20 12.81
N ASN A 137 -7.72 -26.81 11.75
CA ASN A 137 -7.20 -26.80 10.38
C ASN A 137 -6.46 -25.49 10.02
N GLY A 138 -6.42 -24.51 10.91
CA GLY A 138 -5.77 -23.22 10.70
C GLY A 138 -6.65 -22.16 10.05
N ASP A 139 -7.95 -22.42 9.84
CA ASP A 139 -8.88 -21.41 9.31
C ASP A 139 -9.27 -20.40 10.39
N ASN A 140 -9.41 -19.15 10.00
CA ASN A 140 -9.84 -18.09 10.91
C ASN A 140 -11.32 -18.31 11.32
N ASN A 141 -11.58 -18.39 12.61
CA ASN A 141 -12.88 -18.78 13.16
C ASN A 141 -13.58 -17.60 13.88
N LYS A 142 -12.90 -17.05 14.89
CA LYS A 142 -13.44 -15.96 15.71
C LYS A 142 -12.41 -14.88 15.92
N LYS A 143 -12.90 -13.65 16.09
CA LYS A 143 -12.08 -12.52 16.46
C LYS A 143 -12.68 -11.83 17.67
N HIS A 144 -11.91 -11.78 18.74
CA HIS A 144 -12.27 -11.14 20.00
C HIS A 144 -11.66 -9.76 20.02
N TYR A 145 -12.43 -8.74 20.39
CA TYR A 145 -11.95 -7.36 20.47
C TYR A 145 -11.96 -6.87 21.90
N PHE A 146 -10.91 -6.17 22.30
CA PHE A 146 -10.66 -5.79 23.69
C PHE A 146 -10.62 -4.28 23.87
N SER A 147 -11.00 -3.83 25.07
CA SER A 147 -10.73 -2.46 25.51
C SER A 147 -9.25 -2.26 25.78
N LYS A 148 -8.83 -1.01 25.93
CA LYS A 148 -7.45 -0.67 26.35
C LYS A 148 -7.07 -1.30 27.70
N ASP A 149 -8.05 -1.62 28.54
CA ASP A 149 -7.87 -2.21 29.88
C ASP A 149 -7.88 -3.74 29.85
N GLY A 150 -7.97 -4.36 28.66
CA GLY A 150 -7.92 -5.79 28.44
C GLY A 150 -9.27 -6.52 28.66
N GLU A 151 -10.38 -5.80 28.73
CA GLU A 151 -11.72 -6.41 28.84
C GLU A 151 -12.28 -6.71 27.43
N GLU A 152 -12.81 -7.93 27.24
CA GLU A 152 -13.46 -8.30 26.00
C GLU A 152 -14.76 -7.51 25.79
N ILE A 153 -14.84 -6.75 24.71
CA ILE A 153 -16.00 -5.91 24.37
C ILE A 153 -17.01 -6.70 23.52
N PHE A 154 -16.53 -7.36 22.48
CA PHE A 154 -17.37 -8.16 21.58
C PHE A 154 -16.57 -9.24 20.85
N VAL A 155 -17.30 -10.22 20.31
CA VAL A 155 -16.75 -11.31 19.51
C VAL A 155 -17.41 -11.28 18.13
N GLU A 156 -16.60 -11.32 17.10
CA GLU A 156 -16.98 -11.53 15.71
C GLU A 156 -16.82 -13.01 15.36
N ASP A 157 -17.90 -13.69 15.01
CA ASP A 157 -17.89 -15.06 14.50
C ASP A 157 -17.85 -15.03 12.98
N LEU A 158 -16.71 -15.40 12.41
CA LEU A 158 -16.44 -15.29 10.98
C LEU A 158 -17.13 -16.40 10.16
N ASN A 159 -17.58 -17.48 10.80
CA ASN A 159 -18.28 -18.57 10.10
C ASN A 159 -19.73 -18.20 9.77
N VAL A 160 -20.37 -17.47 10.67
CA VAL A 160 -21.77 -17.06 10.53
C VAL A 160 -21.91 -15.55 10.30
N ASN A 161 -20.79 -14.84 10.23
CA ASN A 161 -20.70 -13.39 10.01
C ASN A 161 -21.53 -12.56 11.03
N THR A 162 -21.48 -12.92 12.31
CA THR A 162 -22.23 -12.22 13.37
C THR A 162 -21.32 -11.61 14.40
N VAL A 163 -21.78 -10.53 15.05
CA VAL A 163 -21.07 -9.87 16.15
C VAL A 163 -21.91 -9.94 17.40
N THR A 164 -21.34 -10.43 18.51
CA THR A 164 -22.01 -10.53 19.80
C THR A 164 -21.32 -9.67 20.83
N ILE A 165 -22.07 -8.77 21.45
CA ILE A 165 -21.55 -7.81 22.44
C ILE A 165 -21.51 -8.48 23.84
N ASN A 166 -20.37 -8.29 24.52
CA ASN A 166 -20.19 -8.76 25.90
C ASN A 166 -21.16 -8.02 26.82
N LYS A 167 -21.71 -8.76 27.81
CA LYS A 167 -22.72 -8.27 28.75
C LYS A 167 -22.36 -6.96 29.46
N ASN A 168 -21.07 -6.80 29.80
CA ASN A 168 -20.56 -5.62 30.49
C ASN A 168 -20.57 -4.34 29.63
N PHE A 169 -20.65 -4.48 28.33
CA PHE A 169 -20.58 -3.37 27.36
C PHE A 169 -21.91 -3.08 26.66
N GLN A 170 -22.95 -3.88 26.86
CA GLN A 170 -24.23 -3.77 26.14
C GLN A 170 -24.87 -2.38 26.22
N SER A 171 -24.67 -1.64 27.31
CA SER A 171 -25.19 -0.27 27.46
C SER A 171 -24.62 0.75 26.46
N LYS A 172 -23.50 0.42 25.82
CA LYS A 172 -22.83 1.28 24.81
C LYS A 172 -23.29 0.99 23.39
N PHE A 173 -24.22 0.04 23.19
CA PHE A 173 -24.65 -0.45 21.87
C PHE A 173 -26.18 -0.52 21.81
N LYS A 174 -26.74 -0.31 20.62
CA LYS A 174 -28.20 -0.41 20.41
C LYS A 174 -28.67 -1.86 20.38
N LYS A 175 -27.79 -2.82 20.03
CA LYS A 175 -28.10 -4.25 19.94
C LYS A 175 -27.10 -5.09 20.72
N VAL A 176 -27.54 -6.27 21.14
CA VAL A 176 -26.67 -7.29 21.77
C VAL A 176 -25.97 -8.13 20.72
N THR A 177 -26.63 -8.33 19.58
CA THR A 177 -26.08 -9.11 18.44
C THR A 177 -26.36 -8.37 17.15
N TYR A 178 -25.36 -8.30 16.30
CA TYR A 178 -25.41 -7.71 14.95
C TYR A 178 -25.24 -8.83 13.90
N SER A 179 -25.92 -8.68 12.77
CA SER A 179 -25.86 -9.61 11.66
C SER A 179 -24.52 -9.56 10.89
N SER A 180 -23.73 -8.51 11.11
CA SER A 180 -22.39 -8.35 10.53
C SER A 180 -21.60 -7.25 11.24
N MET A 181 -20.29 -7.23 11.04
CA MET A 181 -19.44 -6.11 11.47
C MET A 181 -19.85 -4.79 10.79
N ALA A 182 -20.30 -4.83 9.56
CA ALA A 182 -20.76 -3.64 8.83
C ALA A 182 -21.96 -2.99 9.52
N GLU A 183 -22.90 -3.77 10.04
CA GLU A 183 -24.06 -3.25 10.78
C GLU A 183 -23.65 -2.55 12.10
N LEU A 184 -22.67 -3.11 12.80
CA LEU A 184 -22.09 -2.47 13.99
C LEU A 184 -21.38 -1.15 13.66
N ILE A 185 -20.58 -1.15 12.60
CA ILE A 185 -19.88 0.04 12.11
C ILE A 185 -20.90 1.12 11.71
N GLU A 186 -21.97 0.75 10.99
CA GLU A 186 -23.03 1.67 10.57
C GLU A 186 -23.71 2.34 11.78
N GLU A 187 -24.02 1.60 12.84
CA GLU A 187 -24.58 2.16 14.08
C GLU A 187 -23.66 3.23 14.68
N LYS A 188 -22.37 2.92 14.79
CA LYS A 188 -21.41 3.84 15.40
C LYS A 188 -21.16 5.07 14.52
N PHE A 189 -21.06 4.85 13.22
CA PHE A 189 -20.89 5.93 12.27
C PHE A 189 -22.10 6.87 12.22
N GLN A 190 -23.33 6.36 12.24
CA GLN A 190 -24.53 7.17 12.35
C GLN A 190 -24.51 8.05 13.60
N SER A 191 -24.15 7.47 14.76
CA SER A 191 -24.04 8.23 16.01
C SER A 191 -22.94 9.30 15.96
N TYR A 192 -21.84 9.04 15.24
CA TYR A 192 -20.78 10.01 14.99
C TYR A 192 -21.28 11.16 14.11
N VAL A 193 -21.94 10.85 13.00
CA VAL A 193 -22.49 11.85 12.06
C VAL A 193 -23.47 12.78 12.76
N GLU A 194 -24.42 12.22 13.55
CA GLU A 194 -25.39 12.99 14.31
C GLU A 194 -24.77 13.94 15.35
N ARG A 195 -23.59 13.60 15.86
CA ARG A 195 -22.90 14.35 16.91
C ARG A 195 -21.92 15.40 16.39
N GLU A 196 -21.18 15.08 15.32
CA GLU A 196 -19.99 15.81 14.92
C GLU A 196 -20.12 16.50 13.55
N LEU A 197 -20.91 15.95 12.60
CA LEU A 197 -21.01 16.52 11.26
C LEU A 197 -22.00 17.69 11.24
N ASN A 198 -21.58 18.79 10.59
CA ASN A 198 -22.39 19.98 10.39
C ASN A 198 -22.83 20.09 8.92
N GLU A 199 -23.83 20.93 8.63
CA GLU A 199 -24.35 21.16 7.28
C GLU A 199 -23.31 21.76 6.32
N ASP A 200 -22.29 22.46 6.84
CA ASP A 200 -21.21 23.07 6.06
C ASP A 200 -20.05 22.09 5.77
N ASP A 201 -20.03 20.91 6.39
CA ASP A 201 -18.98 19.94 6.22
C ASP A 201 -19.13 19.20 4.88
N SER A 202 -18.04 18.94 4.21
CA SER A 202 -17.97 18.10 3.01
C SER A 202 -17.26 16.79 3.32
N VAL A 203 -17.86 15.68 2.94
CA VAL A 203 -17.34 14.33 3.20
C VAL A 203 -16.83 13.71 1.90
N ILE A 204 -15.52 13.55 1.78
CA ILE A 204 -14.89 12.86 0.64
C ILE A 204 -14.65 11.40 1.03
N VAL A 205 -15.31 10.50 0.32
CA VAL A 205 -15.28 9.06 0.56
C VAL A 205 -14.31 8.37 -0.39
N ALA A 206 -13.28 7.74 0.14
CA ALA A 206 -12.48 6.77 -0.61
C ALA A 206 -13.39 5.62 -1.05
N SER A 207 -13.83 5.61 -2.29
CA SER A 207 -14.85 4.67 -2.75
C SER A 207 -14.43 3.21 -2.57
N ASP A 208 -15.24 2.45 -1.84
CA ASP A 208 -15.05 1.01 -1.59
C ASP A 208 -16.42 0.37 -1.35
N GLU A 209 -16.68 -0.77 -1.99
CA GLU A 209 -17.96 -1.48 -1.90
C GLU A 209 -18.36 -1.89 -0.47
N ARG A 210 -17.41 -2.02 0.44
CA ARG A 210 -17.68 -2.34 1.86
C ARG A 210 -18.44 -1.24 2.59
N HIS A 211 -18.36 0.02 2.14
CA HIS A 211 -18.97 1.16 2.84
C HIS A 211 -19.71 2.16 1.95
N ASN A 212 -19.59 2.11 0.62
CA ASN A 212 -20.23 3.08 -0.29
C ASN A 212 -21.73 3.24 -0.01
N SER A 213 -22.45 2.12 0.05
CA SER A 213 -23.90 2.07 0.29
C SER A 213 -24.29 2.65 1.66
N MET A 214 -23.48 2.41 2.70
CA MET A 214 -23.68 3.00 4.04
C MET A 214 -23.46 4.53 3.98
N MET A 215 -22.38 5.01 3.36
CA MET A 215 -22.10 6.44 3.21
C MET A 215 -23.25 7.16 2.48
N ALA A 216 -23.73 6.58 1.38
CA ALA A 216 -24.83 7.12 0.60
C ALA A 216 -26.18 7.16 1.33
N ARG A 217 -26.35 6.38 2.39
CA ARG A 217 -27.56 6.40 3.24
C ARG A 217 -27.45 7.34 4.43
N THR A 218 -26.22 7.56 4.92
CA THR A 218 -25.98 8.25 6.20
C THR A 218 -25.62 9.72 6.01
N ILE A 219 -24.94 10.07 4.92
CA ILE A 219 -24.50 11.43 4.64
C ILE A 219 -25.46 12.11 3.69
N ASP A 220 -25.74 13.39 3.93
CA ASP A 220 -26.54 14.20 3.01
C ASP A 220 -25.89 14.30 1.64
N ALA A 221 -26.69 14.20 0.59
CA ALA A 221 -26.24 14.23 -0.81
C ALA A 221 -25.41 15.47 -1.13
N SER A 222 -25.78 16.63 -0.59
CA SER A 222 -25.09 17.91 -0.80
C SER A 222 -23.67 17.97 -0.23
N SER A 223 -23.45 17.21 0.83
CA SER A 223 -22.14 17.12 1.52
C SER A 223 -21.29 15.94 1.04
N LEU A 224 -21.88 15.01 0.27
CA LEU A 224 -21.24 13.74 -0.08
C LEU A 224 -20.50 13.82 -1.41
N CYS A 225 -19.24 13.41 -1.41
CA CYS A 225 -18.39 13.28 -2.58
C CYS A 225 -17.70 11.89 -2.58
N PHE A 226 -17.88 11.12 -3.64
CA PHE A 226 -17.11 9.89 -3.83
C PHE A 226 -15.85 10.14 -4.63
N SER A 227 -14.71 9.63 -4.17
CA SER A 227 -13.46 9.56 -4.91
C SER A 227 -13.27 8.17 -5.50
N ILE A 228 -13.24 8.09 -6.83
CA ILE A 228 -12.97 6.88 -7.60
C ILE A 228 -11.52 6.93 -8.06
N PHE A 229 -10.74 6.01 -7.55
CA PHE A 229 -9.33 5.89 -7.84
C PHE A 229 -9.06 4.56 -8.55
N THR A 230 -8.43 4.62 -9.74
CA THR A 230 -8.22 3.47 -10.63
C THR A 230 -7.53 2.28 -9.92
N GLU A 231 -6.56 2.55 -9.05
CA GLU A 231 -5.85 1.47 -8.35
C GLU A 231 -6.70 0.83 -7.24
N ARG A 232 -7.67 1.55 -6.67
CA ARG A 232 -8.63 1.04 -5.67
C ARG A 232 -9.88 0.44 -6.32
N ASN A 233 -10.45 1.12 -7.30
CA ASN A 233 -11.70 0.75 -7.94
C ASN A 233 -11.46 0.09 -9.30
N LYS A 234 -10.87 -1.11 -9.30
CA LYS A 234 -10.53 -1.86 -10.54
C LYS A 234 -11.75 -2.29 -11.34
N VAL A 235 -12.87 -2.53 -10.67
CA VAL A 235 -14.15 -2.91 -11.28
C VAL A 235 -15.22 -1.97 -10.78
N VAL A 236 -16.00 -1.40 -11.70
CA VAL A 236 -17.15 -0.57 -11.35
C VAL A 236 -18.38 -1.46 -11.31
N THR A 237 -18.95 -1.60 -10.11
CA THR A 237 -20.14 -2.43 -9.86
C THR A 237 -21.40 -1.59 -9.92
N GLN A 238 -22.57 -2.25 -10.06
CA GLN A 238 -23.87 -1.58 -10.00
C GLN A 238 -24.07 -0.88 -8.65
N ASP A 239 -23.63 -1.50 -7.54
CA ASP A 239 -23.70 -0.90 -6.20
C ASP A 239 -22.91 0.41 -6.09
N LEU A 240 -21.74 0.49 -6.75
CA LEU A 240 -20.98 1.74 -6.84
C LEU A 240 -21.79 2.82 -7.56
N TYR A 241 -22.42 2.51 -8.70
CA TYR A 241 -23.26 3.47 -9.42
C TYR A 241 -24.46 3.91 -8.58
N ASP A 242 -25.14 2.98 -7.92
CA ASP A 242 -26.30 3.29 -7.06
C ASP A 242 -25.88 4.19 -5.87
N SER A 243 -24.68 4.01 -5.35
CA SER A 243 -24.13 4.85 -4.29
C SER A 243 -23.76 6.25 -4.80
N ILE A 244 -23.05 6.35 -5.93
CA ILE A 244 -22.65 7.61 -6.55
C ILE A 244 -23.90 8.43 -6.94
N SER A 245 -24.98 7.77 -7.40
CA SER A 245 -26.21 8.45 -7.80
C SER A 245 -26.87 9.24 -6.70
N ARG A 246 -26.53 8.99 -5.45
CA ARG A 246 -27.00 9.69 -4.26
C ARG A 246 -26.11 10.83 -3.80
N ALA A 247 -24.94 10.98 -4.41
CA ALA A 247 -23.99 12.05 -4.08
C ALA A 247 -24.13 13.21 -5.06
N TYR A 248 -23.78 14.39 -4.59
CA TYR A 248 -23.77 15.58 -5.44
C TYR A 248 -22.45 15.72 -6.21
N TYR A 249 -21.35 15.18 -5.69
CA TYR A 249 -20.03 15.24 -6.28
C TYR A 249 -19.40 13.85 -6.43
N CYS A 250 -18.60 13.73 -7.51
CA CYS A 250 -17.71 12.58 -7.69
C CYS A 250 -16.37 13.05 -8.25
N LEU A 251 -15.29 12.59 -7.66
CA LEU A 251 -13.93 12.78 -8.15
C LEU A 251 -13.51 11.53 -8.91
N VAL A 252 -12.84 11.70 -10.02
CA VAL A 252 -12.23 10.61 -10.80
C VAL A 252 -10.80 11.00 -11.19
N ASP A 253 -9.94 10.00 -11.27
CA ASP A 253 -8.50 10.18 -11.52
C ASP A 253 -8.11 10.11 -12.99
N THR A 254 -8.93 9.49 -13.84
CA THR A 254 -8.62 9.23 -15.26
C THR A 254 -9.78 9.56 -16.19
N GLN A 255 -9.44 9.84 -17.46
CA GLN A 255 -10.44 10.05 -18.52
C GLN A 255 -11.30 8.81 -18.74
N ALA A 256 -10.73 7.61 -18.54
CA ALA A 256 -11.49 6.36 -18.67
C ALA A 256 -12.59 6.28 -17.60
N ASN A 257 -12.27 6.58 -16.33
CA ASN A 257 -13.24 6.64 -15.25
C ASN A 257 -14.25 7.77 -15.47
N GLN A 258 -13.81 8.94 -15.95
CA GLN A 258 -14.72 10.03 -16.30
C GLN A 258 -15.74 9.59 -17.33
N ASN A 259 -15.31 9.06 -18.48
CA ASN A 259 -16.19 8.62 -19.57
C ASN A 259 -17.18 7.55 -19.10
N MET A 260 -16.72 6.63 -18.26
CA MET A 260 -17.54 5.55 -17.72
C MET A 260 -18.66 6.09 -16.82
N ILE A 261 -18.34 7.00 -15.92
CA ILE A 261 -19.33 7.63 -15.02
C ILE A 261 -20.26 8.55 -15.80
N GLU A 262 -19.77 9.34 -16.75
CA GLU A 262 -20.59 10.20 -17.61
C GLU A 262 -21.59 9.40 -18.44
N HIS A 263 -21.18 8.27 -19.00
CA HIS A 263 -22.07 7.39 -19.74
C HIS A 263 -23.22 6.90 -18.86
N TYR A 264 -22.92 6.53 -17.62
CA TYR A 264 -23.93 6.10 -16.67
C TYR A 264 -24.79 7.26 -16.15
N ALA A 265 -24.17 8.40 -15.80
CA ALA A 265 -24.85 9.61 -15.35
C ALA A 265 -25.80 10.19 -16.43
N GLY A 266 -25.39 10.18 -17.69
CA GLY A 266 -26.22 10.65 -18.82
C GLY A 266 -27.54 9.89 -18.99
N LEU A 267 -27.65 8.70 -18.41
CA LEU A 267 -28.87 7.90 -18.42
C LEU A 267 -29.80 8.20 -17.23
N ASN A 268 -29.29 8.70 -16.09
CA ASN A 268 -30.02 8.65 -14.81
C ASN A 268 -29.90 9.88 -13.89
N MET A 269 -29.09 10.92 -14.18
CA MET A 269 -28.79 11.95 -13.17
C MET A 269 -29.00 13.40 -13.63
N ASN A 270 -29.94 14.08 -12.97
CA ASN A 270 -30.07 15.54 -12.99
C ASN A 270 -29.28 16.10 -11.77
N ASN A 271 -28.29 16.97 -11.98
CA ASN A 271 -27.49 17.68 -10.97
C ASN A 271 -26.29 16.92 -10.33
N PHE A 272 -25.59 16.11 -11.09
CA PHE A 272 -24.38 15.44 -10.64
C PHE A 272 -23.13 16.20 -11.14
N ASN A 273 -22.20 16.49 -10.24
CA ASN A 273 -20.96 17.17 -10.57
C ASN A 273 -19.80 16.17 -10.60
N LEU A 274 -19.29 15.91 -11.80
CA LEU A 274 -18.14 15.04 -12.01
C LEU A 274 -16.89 15.87 -12.24
N LEU A 275 -15.87 15.68 -11.40
CA LEU A 275 -14.61 16.40 -11.47
C LEU A 275 -13.46 15.42 -11.68
N ARG A 276 -12.67 15.63 -12.73
CA ARG A 276 -11.44 14.89 -12.93
C ARG A 276 -10.27 15.62 -12.26
N VAL A 277 -9.60 14.92 -11.35
CA VAL A 277 -8.46 15.43 -10.59
C VAL A 277 -7.30 14.43 -10.65
N THR A 278 -6.07 14.93 -10.54
CA THR A 278 -4.92 14.03 -10.38
C THR A 278 -4.97 13.39 -8.98
N PRO A 279 -4.75 12.07 -8.86
CA PRO A 279 -4.85 11.38 -7.58
C PRO A 279 -3.68 11.71 -6.65
N PHE A 280 -2.58 12.22 -7.19
CA PHE A 280 -1.39 12.59 -6.44
C PHE A 280 -0.95 14.01 -6.77
N ASP A 281 -0.27 14.65 -5.80
CA ASP A 281 0.28 15.99 -5.96
C ASP A 281 1.33 16.02 -7.09
N ALA A 282 1.04 16.77 -8.14
CA ALA A 282 1.90 16.94 -9.32
C ALA A 282 2.94 18.06 -9.12
N LYS A 283 3.60 18.11 -7.98
CA LYS A 283 4.64 19.08 -7.68
C LYS A 283 5.93 18.84 -8.47
N SER A 284 6.73 19.90 -8.62
CA SER A 284 8.07 19.78 -9.17
C SER A 284 8.96 18.98 -8.21
N LEU A 285 9.55 17.92 -8.72
CA LEU A 285 10.46 17.05 -7.96
C LEU A 285 11.91 17.28 -8.39
N PRO A 286 12.89 17.05 -7.50
CA PRO A 286 14.30 17.18 -7.84
C PRO A 286 14.70 16.19 -8.95
N ASN A 287 15.57 16.63 -9.86
CA ASN A 287 16.21 15.80 -10.87
C ASN A 287 17.72 15.97 -10.79
N GLN A 288 18.40 14.97 -10.26
CA GLN A 288 19.85 14.92 -10.10
C GLN A 288 20.53 14.08 -11.19
N SER A 289 19.75 13.39 -12.04
CA SER A 289 20.25 12.40 -12.99
C SER A 289 21.31 12.95 -13.94
N SER A 290 21.28 14.26 -14.26
CA SER A 290 22.27 14.91 -15.12
C SER A 290 23.58 15.24 -14.41
N GLN A 291 23.61 15.19 -13.08
CA GLN A 291 24.77 15.51 -12.25
C GLN A 291 25.56 14.25 -11.86
N LEU A 292 24.97 13.08 -12.07
CA LEU A 292 25.58 11.80 -11.76
C LEU A 292 26.53 11.37 -12.89
N TYR A 293 27.62 10.72 -12.52
CA TYR A 293 28.56 10.11 -13.47
C TYR A 293 27.88 8.98 -14.25
N ASP A 294 27.13 8.15 -13.53
CA ASP A 294 26.41 7.03 -14.11
C ASP A 294 25.01 7.43 -14.62
N THR A 295 24.60 6.80 -15.71
CA THR A 295 23.25 6.95 -16.28
C THR A 295 22.39 5.77 -15.85
N TYR A 296 21.45 6.02 -14.95
CA TYR A 296 20.57 4.98 -14.40
C TYR A 296 19.28 4.86 -15.20
N ILE A 297 18.99 3.63 -15.64
CA ILE A 297 17.69 3.23 -16.19
C ILE A 297 16.91 2.56 -15.07
N GLY A 298 15.72 3.02 -14.76
CA GLY A 298 14.83 2.39 -13.81
C GLY A 298 13.88 1.39 -14.48
N LEU A 299 13.78 0.17 -13.98
CA LEU A 299 12.80 -0.82 -14.40
C LEU A 299 11.85 -1.12 -13.24
N TRP A 300 10.59 -0.74 -13.38
CA TRP A 300 9.53 -1.12 -12.44
C TRP A 300 9.04 -2.53 -12.75
N ILE A 301 9.04 -3.44 -11.76
CA ILE A 301 8.71 -4.86 -12.00
C ILE A 301 7.38 -5.29 -11.40
N ASP A 302 6.76 -4.50 -10.52
CA ASP A 302 5.49 -4.91 -9.93
C ASP A 302 4.40 -5.00 -11.00
N GLY A 303 3.66 -6.10 -10.98
CA GLY A 303 2.62 -6.37 -11.98
C GLY A 303 3.10 -7.07 -13.26
N LEU A 304 4.38 -7.45 -13.31
CA LEU A 304 4.96 -8.31 -14.35
C LEU A 304 5.14 -9.73 -13.81
N ASP A 305 5.04 -10.73 -14.67
CA ASP A 305 5.42 -12.09 -14.30
C ASP A 305 6.94 -12.30 -14.38
N GLU A 306 7.44 -13.39 -13.77
CA GLU A 306 8.87 -13.68 -13.68
C GLU A 306 9.53 -13.83 -15.06
N ILE A 307 8.82 -14.38 -16.03
CA ILE A 307 9.33 -14.60 -17.40
C ILE A 307 9.49 -13.23 -18.08
N GLU A 308 8.46 -12.39 -18.02
CA GLU A 308 8.49 -11.02 -18.55
C GLU A 308 9.64 -10.21 -17.93
N ILE A 309 9.80 -10.28 -16.60
CA ILE A 309 10.88 -9.57 -15.88
C ILE A 309 12.25 -10.00 -16.43
N ARG A 310 12.50 -11.30 -16.52
CA ARG A 310 13.78 -11.85 -17.00
C ARG A 310 14.07 -11.45 -18.45
N GLU A 311 13.08 -11.50 -19.34
CA GLU A 311 13.24 -11.10 -20.74
C GLU A 311 13.60 -9.60 -20.85
N ILE A 312 12.93 -8.73 -20.08
CA ILE A 312 13.19 -7.30 -20.06
C ILE A 312 14.57 -7.00 -19.49
N VAL A 313 14.92 -7.63 -18.35
CA VAL A 313 16.24 -7.45 -17.70
C VAL A 313 17.35 -7.87 -18.65
N ASN A 314 17.24 -9.03 -19.32
CA ASN A 314 18.23 -9.49 -20.28
C ASN A 314 18.35 -8.54 -21.48
N SER A 315 17.23 -8.04 -22.01
CA SER A 315 17.22 -7.09 -23.12
C SER A 315 17.91 -5.76 -22.74
N LEU A 316 17.62 -5.25 -21.55
CA LEU A 316 18.24 -4.03 -21.03
C LEU A 316 19.74 -4.27 -20.72
N PHE A 317 20.11 -5.42 -20.18
CA PHE A 317 21.50 -5.78 -19.96
C PHE A 317 22.30 -5.79 -21.27
N GLN A 318 21.79 -6.42 -22.32
CA GLN A 318 22.43 -6.41 -23.64
C GLN A 318 22.63 -4.99 -24.17
N TYR A 319 21.73 -4.07 -23.86
CA TYR A 319 21.85 -2.67 -24.27
C TYR A 319 22.91 -1.91 -23.46
N ILE A 320 22.99 -2.11 -22.14
CA ILE A 320 23.85 -1.32 -21.25
C ILE A 320 25.25 -1.86 -21.13
N GLN A 321 25.51 -3.17 -21.29
CA GLN A 321 26.81 -3.81 -21.06
C GLN A 321 27.96 -3.23 -21.94
N HIS A 322 27.62 -2.69 -23.10
CA HIS A 322 28.58 -2.08 -24.03
C HIS A 322 28.64 -0.55 -23.94
N LYS A 323 27.96 0.06 -22.96
CA LYS A 323 27.91 1.51 -22.77
C LYS A 323 28.51 1.89 -21.43
N ASP A 324 29.60 2.63 -21.46
CA ASP A 324 30.25 3.11 -20.24
C ASP A 324 29.32 4.03 -19.43
N GLY A 325 29.25 3.79 -18.13
CA GLY A 325 28.45 4.57 -17.19
C GLY A 325 26.95 4.30 -17.25
N TYR A 326 26.46 3.33 -18.04
CA TYR A 326 25.04 2.95 -18.01
C TYR A 326 24.81 1.84 -16.98
N LYS A 327 23.78 2.00 -16.16
CA LYS A 327 23.39 1.06 -15.10
C LYS A 327 21.88 0.85 -15.07
N LEU A 328 21.46 -0.32 -14.66
CA LEU A 328 20.04 -0.69 -14.48
C LEU A 328 19.69 -0.74 -12.99
N LYS A 329 18.61 -0.06 -12.59
CA LYS A 329 18.00 -0.20 -11.28
C LYS A 329 16.64 -0.91 -11.43
N ILE A 330 16.54 -2.11 -10.88
CA ILE A 330 15.28 -2.84 -10.79
C ILE A 330 14.56 -2.33 -9.54
N LEU A 331 13.34 -1.85 -9.72
CA LEU A 331 12.52 -1.22 -8.69
C LEU A 331 11.31 -2.08 -8.37
N THR A 332 11.08 -2.33 -7.11
CA THR A 332 9.88 -3.02 -6.61
C THR A 332 9.42 -2.43 -5.29
N LYS A 333 8.13 -2.46 -5.03
CA LYS A 333 7.56 -2.01 -3.77
C LYS A 333 7.81 -2.99 -2.62
N SER A 334 7.83 -4.30 -2.90
CA SER A 334 8.00 -5.34 -1.88
C SER A 334 9.09 -6.34 -2.26
N ARG A 335 9.85 -6.76 -1.25
CA ARG A 335 10.78 -7.88 -1.43
C ARG A 335 10.08 -9.19 -1.79
N ASP A 336 8.80 -9.33 -1.45
CA ASP A 336 8.01 -10.53 -1.78
C ASP A 336 7.85 -10.71 -3.30
N ASN A 337 8.04 -9.65 -4.08
CA ASN A 337 8.02 -9.69 -5.55
C ASN A 337 9.36 -10.18 -6.15
N LEU A 338 10.40 -10.34 -5.30
CA LEU A 338 11.72 -10.80 -5.72
C LEU A 338 11.82 -12.31 -5.51
N THR A 339 11.85 -13.07 -6.60
CA THR A 339 12.12 -14.50 -6.55
C THR A 339 13.63 -14.77 -6.40
N GLU A 340 13.99 -15.90 -5.80
CA GLU A 340 15.40 -16.34 -5.73
C GLU A 340 16.00 -16.44 -7.14
N ASN A 341 15.24 -16.93 -8.12
CA ASN A 341 15.68 -17.02 -9.52
C ASN A 341 16.06 -15.66 -10.11
N LEU A 342 15.28 -14.59 -9.83
CA LEU A 342 15.59 -13.25 -10.31
C LEU A 342 16.87 -12.70 -9.66
N ILE A 343 17.05 -12.93 -8.37
CA ILE A 343 18.24 -12.50 -7.63
C ILE A 343 19.48 -13.21 -8.19
N ASP A 344 19.38 -14.51 -8.42
CA ASP A 344 20.49 -15.30 -9.01
C ASP A 344 20.80 -14.87 -10.44
N GLU A 345 19.78 -14.58 -11.26
CA GLU A 345 19.96 -14.05 -12.62
C GLU A 345 20.70 -12.71 -12.61
N VAL A 346 20.29 -11.77 -11.75
CA VAL A 346 20.96 -10.47 -11.60
C VAL A 346 22.41 -10.63 -11.17
N ALA A 347 22.67 -11.54 -10.21
CA ALA A 347 24.03 -11.85 -9.78
C ALA A 347 24.87 -12.42 -10.93
N HIS A 348 24.31 -13.34 -11.71
CA HIS A 348 24.96 -13.94 -12.88
C HIS A 348 25.29 -12.88 -13.95
N LEU A 349 24.36 -11.98 -14.27
CA LEU A 349 24.58 -10.92 -15.26
C LEU A 349 25.67 -9.93 -14.81
N ASN A 350 25.71 -9.58 -13.52
CA ASN A 350 26.79 -8.78 -12.95
C ASN A 350 28.14 -9.47 -13.06
N ASP A 351 28.20 -10.79 -12.80
CA ASP A 351 29.44 -11.56 -12.92
C ASP A 351 29.91 -11.66 -14.39
N LEU A 352 29.01 -11.83 -15.35
CA LEU A 352 29.31 -11.80 -16.78
C LEU A 352 29.95 -10.45 -17.18
N TYR A 353 29.35 -9.33 -16.78
CA TYR A 353 29.86 -8.00 -17.03
C TYR A 353 31.28 -7.81 -16.49
N HIS A 354 31.58 -8.31 -15.28
CA HIS A 354 32.93 -8.26 -14.71
C HIS A 354 33.93 -9.10 -15.47
N GLN A 355 33.53 -10.29 -15.94
CA GLN A 355 34.42 -11.15 -16.74
C GLN A 355 34.79 -10.51 -18.08
N GLU A 356 33.83 -9.84 -18.74
CA GLU A 356 34.10 -9.12 -19.99
C GLU A 356 35.01 -7.91 -19.77
N LYS A 357 34.77 -7.08 -18.74
CA LYS A 357 35.68 -5.95 -18.42
C LYS A 357 37.07 -6.41 -18.05
N LYS A 358 37.24 -7.51 -17.32
CA LYS A 358 38.58 -8.06 -17.03
C LYS A 358 39.34 -8.49 -18.29
N LYS A 359 38.70 -9.11 -19.26
CA LYS A 359 39.33 -9.48 -20.54
C LYS A 359 39.84 -8.28 -21.33
N ILE A 360 39.22 -7.11 -21.17
CA ILE A 360 39.59 -5.87 -21.83
C ILE A 360 40.70 -5.15 -21.04
N SER A 361 40.77 -5.32 -19.72
CA SER A 361 41.67 -4.61 -18.80
C SER A 361 42.98 -5.34 -18.49
N ASP A 362 43.24 -6.51 -19.07
CA ASP A 362 44.45 -7.31 -18.83
C ASP A 362 45.80 -6.62 -19.22
N VAL A 363 45.78 -5.31 -19.50
CA VAL A 363 46.98 -4.53 -19.86
C VAL A 363 47.38 -3.49 -18.81
N ILE A 364 46.50 -3.11 -17.87
CA ILE A 364 46.84 -2.11 -16.83
C ILE A 364 45.99 -2.33 -15.59
N GLU A 365 46.64 -2.60 -14.44
CA GLU A 365 46.19 -2.41 -13.05
C GLU A 365 46.00 -3.61 -12.15
N ASP A 366 47.12 -3.90 -11.48
CA ASP A 366 47.16 -4.71 -10.24
C ASP A 366 46.96 -3.89 -8.94
N VAL A 367 46.49 -2.64 -8.98
CA VAL A 367 46.62 -1.73 -7.80
C VAL A 367 45.40 -0.98 -7.33
N ILE A 368 44.20 -1.08 -7.91
CA ILE A 368 43.04 -0.40 -7.35
C ILE A 368 41.95 -1.39 -6.88
N GLN A 369 41.88 -1.51 -5.56
CA GLN A 369 40.90 -2.14 -4.68
C GLN A 369 39.53 -2.53 -5.27
N ASN A 370 39.32 -3.82 -5.31
CA ASN A 370 38.18 -4.71 -4.93
C ASN A 370 36.84 -4.11 -4.51
N LYS A 371 36.27 -3.12 -5.22
CA LYS A 371 34.83 -2.93 -5.16
C LYS A 371 34.27 -3.46 -6.48
N LYS A 372 33.63 -4.63 -6.46
CA LYS A 372 32.88 -5.15 -7.61
C LYS A 372 31.86 -4.10 -8.01
N GLU A 373 32.07 -3.44 -9.13
CA GLU A 373 31.12 -2.47 -9.67
C GLU A 373 29.91 -3.21 -10.22
N THR A 374 28.72 -3.01 -9.64
CA THR A 374 27.49 -3.61 -10.13
C THR A 374 26.90 -2.78 -11.26
N ILE A 375 26.51 -3.43 -12.37
CA ILE A 375 25.81 -2.79 -13.48
C ILE A 375 24.28 -2.88 -13.32
N ILE A 376 23.80 -3.88 -12.59
CA ILE A 376 22.39 -4.06 -12.24
C ILE A 376 22.25 -4.08 -10.73
N ASP A 377 21.39 -3.22 -10.22
CA ASP A 377 21.02 -3.10 -8.79
C ASP A 377 19.53 -3.38 -8.61
N ILE A 378 19.16 -4.00 -7.47
CA ILE A 378 17.77 -4.18 -7.06
C ILE A 378 17.51 -3.25 -5.89
N GLU A 379 16.49 -2.39 -6.00
CA GLU A 379 16.13 -1.43 -4.98
C GLU A 379 14.65 -1.57 -4.60
N THR A 380 14.39 -1.76 -3.31
CA THR A 380 13.02 -1.84 -2.77
C THR A 380 12.59 -0.45 -2.34
N VAL A 381 11.44 -0.01 -2.86
CA VAL A 381 10.86 1.33 -2.64
C VAL A 381 9.46 1.22 -2.05
N PRO A 382 9.33 0.81 -0.77
CA PRO A 382 8.04 0.53 -0.14
C PRO A 382 7.21 1.79 0.10
N PHE A 383 7.85 2.98 0.15
CA PHE A 383 7.21 4.25 0.47
C PHE A 383 7.34 5.27 -0.66
N GLU A 384 6.46 6.27 -0.63
CA GLU A 384 6.45 7.36 -1.61
C GLU A 384 7.77 8.11 -1.63
N GLU A 385 8.35 8.42 -0.48
CA GLU A 385 9.62 9.13 -0.37
C GLU A 385 10.80 8.35 -0.95
N ASP A 386 10.84 7.04 -0.72
CA ASP A 386 11.87 6.17 -1.30
C ASP A 386 11.81 6.22 -2.83
N LEU A 387 10.59 6.10 -3.38
CA LEU A 387 10.37 6.15 -4.83
C LEU A 387 10.77 7.51 -5.41
N VAL A 388 10.38 8.61 -4.77
CA VAL A 388 10.76 9.98 -5.18
C VAL A 388 12.29 10.15 -5.15
N SER A 389 12.95 9.66 -4.09
CA SER A 389 14.40 9.72 -3.95
C SER A 389 15.11 8.96 -5.07
N VAL A 390 14.62 7.78 -5.42
CA VAL A 390 15.21 6.96 -6.50
C VAL A 390 14.96 7.61 -7.86
N ILE A 391 13.72 8.02 -8.15
CA ILE A 391 13.36 8.67 -9.42
C ILE A 391 14.26 9.87 -9.71
N SER A 392 14.61 10.66 -8.69
CA SER A 392 15.45 11.83 -8.85
C SER A 392 16.82 11.54 -9.50
N LYS A 393 17.28 10.30 -9.47
CA LYS A 393 18.58 9.82 -9.99
C LYS A 393 18.46 9.14 -11.35
N LEU A 394 17.24 8.81 -11.80
CA LEU A 394 17.02 8.05 -13.03
C LEU A 394 17.03 8.95 -14.27
N ARG A 395 17.45 8.39 -15.40
CA ARG A 395 17.41 9.04 -16.71
C ARG A 395 16.16 8.70 -17.51
N VAL A 396 15.64 7.51 -17.30
CA VAL A 396 14.43 6.99 -17.93
C VAL A 396 13.83 5.94 -17.00
N VAL A 397 12.51 5.83 -17.01
CA VAL A 397 11.78 4.77 -16.30
C VAL A 397 11.06 3.89 -17.29
N VAL A 398 11.16 2.58 -17.11
CA VAL A 398 10.49 1.54 -17.88
C VAL A 398 9.46 0.86 -16.99
N ASP A 399 8.19 0.95 -17.35
CA ASP A 399 7.08 0.25 -16.71
C ASP A 399 6.23 -0.42 -17.79
N LEU A 400 6.41 -1.72 -17.97
CA LEU A 400 5.71 -2.51 -18.99
C LEU A 400 4.52 -3.30 -18.43
N SER A 401 4.09 -3.00 -17.21
CA SER A 401 2.93 -3.62 -16.59
C SER A 401 1.63 -3.28 -17.35
N LEU A 402 0.64 -4.16 -17.24
CA LEU A 402 -0.70 -3.91 -17.77
C LEU A 402 -1.52 -2.97 -16.88
N GLU A 403 -1.11 -2.82 -15.63
CA GLU A 403 -1.66 -1.88 -14.64
C GLU A 403 -0.56 -0.94 -14.15
N PRO A 404 -0.16 0.06 -14.97
CA PRO A 404 0.95 0.94 -14.60
C PRO A 404 0.62 1.76 -13.35
N LYS A 405 1.64 1.97 -12.51
CA LYS A 405 1.49 2.73 -11.27
C LYS A 405 1.38 4.23 -11.54
N LEU A 406 0.21 4.81 -11.25
CA LEU A 406 -0.06 6.24 -11.51
C LEU A 406 0.87 7.15 -10.70
N PHE A 407 1.15 6.80 -9.44
CA PHE A 407 2.09 7.56 -8.62
C PHE A 407 3.48 7.63 -9.26
N LEU A 408 4.02 6.50 -9.74
CA LEU A 408 5.28 6.46 -10.48
C LEU A 408 5.26 7.39 -11.70
N GLN A 409 4.18 7.34 -12.49
CA GLN A 409 4.05 8.16 -13.70
C GLN A 409 4.00 9.65 -13.39
N ILE A 410 3.23 10.05 -12.37
CA ILE A 410 3.10 11.45 -11.94
C ILE A 410 4.43 11.97 -11.36
N CYS A 411 5.12 11.18 -10.55
CA CYS A 411 6.45 11.51 -10.04
C CYS A 411 7.48 11.69 -11.16
N CYS A 412 7.46 10.83 -12.18
CA CYS A 412 8.33 10.98 -13.35
C CYS A 412 8.06 12.28 -14.12
N ILE A 413 6.78 12.68 -14.25
CA ILE A 413 6.43 13.98 -14.84
C ILE A 413 6.96 15.11 -13.97
N GLY A 414 6.74 15.07 -12.65
CA GLY A 414 7.24 16.08 -11.70
C GLY A 414 8.76 16.24 -11.71
N ALA A 415 9.50 15.15 -11.92
CA ALA A 415 10.96 15.13 -12.03
C ALA A 415 11.47 15.37 -13.45
N GLY A 416 10.61 15.46 -14.47
CA GLY A 416 11.01 15.59 -15.87
C GLY A 416 11.72 14.35 -16.43
N ILE A 417 11.37 13.16 -15.95
CA ILE A 417 11.95 11.88 -16.36
C ILE A 417 11.08 11.26 -17.46
N PRO A 418 11.62 10.96 -18.66
CA PRO A 418 10.90 10.27 -19.71
C PRO A 418 10.56 8.82 -19.32
N GLN A 419 9.43 8.32 -19.83
CA GLN A 419 8.88 7.03 -19.46
C GLN A 419 8.66 6.13 -20.68
N ILE A 420 8.87 4.83 -20.51
CA ILE A 420 8.56 3.79 -21.49
C ILE A 420 7.51 2.87 -20.90
N ASN A 421 6.31 2.85 -21.51
CA ASN A 421 5.18 2.09 -21.00
C ASN A 421 4.58 1.18 -22.07
N LYS A 422 3.99 0.06 -21.65
CA LYS A 422 3.21 -0.85 -22.52
C LYS A 422 1.78 -0.36 -22.68
N LYS A 423 1.17 0.16 -21.62
CA LYS A 423 -0.21 0.62 -21.60
C LYS A 423 -0.29 2.15 -21.66
N ARG A 424 -1.20 2.65 -22.49
CA ARG A 424 -1.51 4.08 -22.54
C ARG A 424 -2.31 4.50 -21.30
N THR A 425 -1.90 5.60 -20.68
CA THR A 425 -2.61 6.26 -19.58
C THR A 425 -2.78 7.76 -19.90
N ASP A 426 -3.49 8.50 -19.06
CA ASP A 426 -3.61 9.95 -19.18
C ASP A 426 -2.29 10.68 -18.88
N TYR A 427 -1.40 10.01 -18.12
CA TYR A 427 -0.16 10.58 -17.58
C TYR A 427 1.09 10.31 -18.45
N VAL A 428 0.94 9.56 -19.55
CA VAL A 428 2.06 9.32 -20.48
C VAL A 428 1.62 9.59 -21.91
N LYS A 429 2.09 10.71 -22.46
CA LYS A 429 1.82 11.10 -23.82
C LYS A 429 2.92 10.63 -24.75
N HIS A 430 2.54 9.70 -25.66
CA HIS A 430 3.46 9.11 -26.64
C HIS A 430 4.20 10.18 -27.46
N MET A 431 5.52 10.03 -27.63
CA MET A 431 6.40 10.93 -28.36
C MET A 431 6.52 12.36 -27.80
N HIS A 432 6.03 12.62 -26.58
CA HIS A 432 6.22 13.89 -25.89
C HIS A 432 7.13 13.75 -24.66
N HIS A 433 6.63 13.12 -23.61
CA HIS A 433 7.37 12.89 -22.38
C HIS A 433 7.47 11.39 -22.04
N GLY A 434 7.06 10.52 -22.97
CA GLY A 434 7.19 9.09 -22.85
C GLY A 434 6.99 8.37 -24.18
N TYR A 435 7.21 7.07 -24.16
CA TYR A 435 7.05 6.18 -25.30
C TYR A 435 6.12 5.02 -24.94
N ILE A 436 5.10 4.82 -25.75
CA ILE A 436 4.17 3.68 -25.58
C ILE A 436 4.60 2.60 -26.57
N ILE A 437 5.00 1.43 -26.06
CA ILE A 437 5.37 0.28 -26.89
C ILE A 437 4.10 -0.45 -27.31
N ALA A 438 3.90 -0.66 -28.60
CA ALA A 438 2.84 -1.50 -29.10
C ALA A 438 3.10 -2.97 -28.76
N VAL A 439 2.07 -3.70 -28.35
CA VAL A 439 2.14 -5.10 -27.89
C VAL A 439 2.57 -6.01 -29.02
N SER A 440 3.88 -6.20 -29.22
CA SER A 440 4.46 -7.34 -29.94
C SER A 440 5.94 -7.41 -29.59
N TYR A 441 6.32 -8.37 -28.77
CA TYR A 441 7.72 -8.68 -28.45
C TYR A 441 8.56 -9.07 -29.68
N THR A 442 7.93 -9.33 -30.80
CA THR A 442 8.58 -9.65 -32.09
C THR A 442 9.24 -8.44 -32.76
N HIS A 443 8.95 -7.20 -32.35
CA HIS A 443 9.47 -5.99 -32.99
C HIS A 443 10.69 -5.36 -32.32
N LEU A 444 11.10 -5.78 -31.12
CA LEU A 444 12.36 -5.31 -30.51
C LEU A 444 13.62 -5.77 -31.29
N ARG A 445 13.49 -6.81 -32.12
CA ARG A 445 14.56 -7.30 -33.00
C ARG A 445 14.65 -6.60 -34.37
N ALA A 446 13.63 -5.81 -34.75
CA ALA A 446 13.53 -5.29 -36.14
C ALA A 446 14.15 -3.90 -36.35
N HIS A 447 14.62 -3.21 -35.33
CA HIS A 447 15.25 -1.90 -35.47
C HIS A 447 16.78 -1.90 -35.40
N GLU A 448 17.42 -3.08 -35.39
CA GLU A 448 18.86 -3.20 -35.45
C GLU A 448 19.45 -3.26 -36.90
N THR A 449 18.59 -3.19 -37.93
CA THR A 449 19.04 -3.20 -39.34
C THR A 449 18.38 -2.09 -40.14
N SER A 450 18.79 -0.84 -39.90
CA SER A 450 18.73 0.22 -40.90
C SER A 450 19.57 1.42 -40.46
#